data_73e6a1f074ed502f8bbe0d22f553eb47
#
_entry.id   73e6a1f074ed502f8bbe0d22f553eb47
#
_cell.length_a   1.000
_cell.length_b   1.000
_cell.length_c   1.000
_cell.angle_alpha   90.00
_cell.angle_beta   90.00
_cell.angle_gamma   90.00
#
_symmetry.space_group_name_H-M   'P 1'
#
loop_
_entity.id
_entity.type
_entity.pdbx_description
1 polymer ?
#
loop_
_entity_poly.entity_id
_entity_poly.type
_entity_poly.pdbx_seq_one_letter_code
_entity_poly.pdbx_strand_id
1 'polypeptide(L)'
;YAVGLNCFCSPNDIAPGGMSGVAVIVNYLFDFPMGIIIFCINIPLLVLAWLYLGHDFTLHSLKTILVWSVLVDLVAPYLPAYAGDKILAALFGGVSIGISVAMVFLRGSTTGGTDIVSRLLQRRWPFMPIGKTMIAVDAVIVAASMIVFKNIETGLYALISIYVAGSVIDTIMGGQNTGRMVLVVSDEHTAIAKGIM
;
A
#
# COMPACT_ATOMS: atom_id res chain seq x y z
N TYR A 1 0.10 -8.61 5.93
CA TYR A 1 -0.10 -7.21 6.30
C TYR A 1 -0.13 -7.01 7.81
N ALA A 2 -1.01 -7.73 8.55
CA ALA A 2 -1.13 -7.61 10.01
C ALA A 2 0.21 -7.81 10.75
N VAL A 3 1.04 -8.74 10.29
CA VAL A 3 2.39 -8.95 10.85
C VAL A 3 3.26 -7.70 10.68
N GLY A 4 3.33 -7.13 9.46
CA GLY A 4 4.11 -5.91 9.21
C GLY A 4 3.65 -4.75 10.09
N LEU A 5 2.33 -4.58 10.23
CA LEU A 5 1.74 -3.51 11.03
C LEU A 5 1.97 -3.72 12.53
N ASN A 6 1.57 -4.88 13.08
CA ASN A 6 1.56 -5.13 14.52
C ASN A 6 2.93 -5.48 15.11
N CYS A 7 3.81 -6.17 14.34
CA CYS A 7 5.15 -6.49 14.84
C CYS A 7 6.14 -5.34 14.71
N PHE A 8 6.08 -4.61 13.60
CA PHE A 8 7.14 -3.67 13.24
C PHE A 8 6.71 -2.22 13.32
N CYS A 9 5.57 -1.85 12.70
CA CYS A 9 5.19 -0.45 12.56
C CYS A 9 4.58 0.12 13.85
N SER A 10 3.50 -0.48 14.34
CA SER A 10 2.75 0.03 15.50
C SER A 10 3.60 0.14 16.78
N PRO A 11 4.42 -0.87 17.18
CA PRO A 11 5.22 -0.78 18.39
C PRO A 11 6.33 0.29 18.35
N ASN A 12 6.67 0.76 17.15
CA ASN A 12 7.72 1.76 16.94
C ASN A 12 7.17 3.14 16.55
N ASP A 13 5.86 3.36 16.66
CA ASP A 13 5.13 4.57 16.26
C ASP A 13 5.30 4.91 14.77
N ILE A 14 5.66 3.94 13.94
CA ILE A 14 5.86 4.13 12.50
C ILE A 14 4.50 4.06 11.81
N ALA A 15 4.04 5.17 11.24
CA ALA A 15 2.85 5.22 10.40
C ALA A 15 3.21 4.76 8.97
N PRO A 16 2.87 3.53 8.56
CA PRO A 16 3.37 2.95 7.31
C PRO A 16 2.71 3.54 6.05
N GLY A 17 2.08 4.68 6.15
CA GLY A 17 1.28 5.28 5.10
C GLY A 17 -0.12 4.68 4.99
N GLY A 18 -0.87 5.15 4.02
CA GLY A 18 -2.22 4.67 3.81
C GLY A 18 -3.18 4.97 4.96
N MET A 19 -4.37 4.40 4.89
CA MET A 19 -5.32 4.51 6.00
C MET A 19 -4.90 3.71 7.23
N SER A 20 -3.99 2.75 7.10
CA SER A 20 -3.33 2.13 8.24
C SER A 20 -2.45 3.11 9.01
N GLY A 21 -1.77 4.03 8.31
CA GLY A 21 -1.06 5.14 8.94
C GLY A 21 -2.00 6.07 9.71
N VAL A 22 -3.15 6.40 9.13
CA VAL A 22 -4.19 7.17 9.81
C VAL A 22 -4.72 6.39 11.02
N ALA A 23 -4.92 5.08 10.89
CA ALA A 23 -5.37 4.24 12.00
C ALA A 23 -4.36 4.19 13.15
N VAL A 24 -3.06 4.13 12.86
CA VAL A 24 -2.00 4.21 13.89
C VAL A 24 -2.05 5.58 14.61
N ILE A 25 -2.24 6.67 13.87
CA ILE A 25 -2.36 8.01 14.45
C ILE A 25 -3.59 8.09 15.36
N VAL A 26 -4.75 7.60 14.91
CA VAL A 26 -5.99 7.64 15.68
C VAL A 26 -5.93 6.71 16.89
N ASN A 27 -5.33 5.52 16.73
CA ASN A 27 -5.09 4.60 17.84
C ASN A 27 -4.20 5.25 18.92
N TYR A 28 -3.12 5.92 18.51
CA TYR A 28 -2.23 6.63 19.43
C TYR A 28 -2.93 7.76 20.22
N LEU A 29 -3.90 8.45 19.60
CA LEU A 29 -4.60 9.57 20.22
C LEU A 29 -5.79 9.12 21.12
N PHE A 30 -6.47 8.05 20.75
CA PHE A 30 -7.77 7.68 21.33
C PHE A 30 -7.84 6.24 21.83
N ASP A 31 -6.81 5.42 21.69
CA ASP A 31 -6.75 4.00 22.06
C ASP A 31 -7.84 3.12 21.42
N PHE A 32 -8.43 3.55 20.29
CA PHE A 32 -9.40 2.74 19.56
C PHE A 32 -8.73 1.59 18.80
N PRO A 33 -9.38 0.41 18.68
CA PRO A 33 -8.88 -0.70 17.88
C PRO A 33 -8.63 -0.29 16.42
N MET A 34 -7.44 -0.58 15.91
CA MET A 34 -7.01 -0.16 14.56
C MET A 34 -7.92 -0.71 13.46
N GLY A 35 -8.38 -1.96 13.60
CA GLY A 35 -9.26 -2.58 12.62
C GLY A 35 -10.60 -1.87 12.47
N ILE A 36 -11.19 -1.41 13.57
CA ILE A 36 -12.44 -0.63 13.55
C ILE A 36 -12.22 0.69 12.82
N ILE A 37 -11.12 1.40 13.13
CA ILE A 37 -10.79 2.68 12.48
C ILE A 37 -10.62 2.48 10.98
N ILE A 38 -9.84 1.47 10.58
CA ILE A 38 -9.59 1.14 9.19
C ILE A 38 -10.90 0.85 8.46
N PHE A 39 -11.76 0.04 9.06
CA PHE A 39 -13.04 -0.29 8.47
C PHE A 39 -13.91 0.95 8.26
N CYS A 40 -14.07 1.79 9.28
CA CYS A 40 -14.88 3.00 9.21
C CYS A 40 -14.37 3.99 8.13
N ILE A 41 -13.06 4.21 8.06
CA ILE A 41 -12.47 5.12 7.07
C ILE A 41 -12.61 4.57 5.64
N ASN A 42 -12.64 3.24 5.48
CA ASN A 42 -12.78 2.62 4.17
C ASN A 42 -14.22 2.68 3.62
N ILE A 43 -15.25 2.88 4.45
CA ILE A 43 -16.64 2.96 3.97
C ILE A 43 -16.81 4.03 2.86
N PRO A 44 -16.45 5.31 3.07
CA PRO A 44 -16.59 6.32 2.01
C PRO A 44 -15.72 6.01 0.78
N LEU A 45 -14.54 5.44 0.96
CA LEU A 45 -13.67 5.07 -0.15
C LEU A 45 -14.23 3.90 -0.97
N LEU A 46 -14.89 2.94 -0.32
CA LEU A 46 -15.59 1.86 -1.02
C LEU A 46 -16.78 2.37 -1.83
N VAL A 47 -17.49 3.39 -1.33
CA VAL A 47 -18.55 4.05 -2.13
C VAL A 47 -17.95 4.70 -3.38
N LEU A 48 -16.83 5.38 -3.27
CA LEU A 48 -16.13 5.94 -4.44
C LEU A 48 -15.64 4.83 -5.38
N ALA A 49 -15.07 3.74 -4.83
CA ALA A 49 -14.66 2.59 -5.64
C ALA A 49 -15.83 1.97 -6.40
N TRP A 50 -16.99 1.86 -5.77
CA TRP A 50 -18.20 1.37 -6.41
C TRP A 50 -18.64 2.22 -7.62
N LEU A 51 -18.58 3.53 -7.49
CA LEU A 51 -18.97 4.46 -8.55
C LEU A 51 -17.96 4.51 -9.70
N TYR A 52 -16.66 4.40 -9.41
CA TYR A 52 -15.61 4.65 -10.41
C TYR A 52 -14.83 3.42 -10.85
N LEU A 53 -14.64 2.40 -10.01
CA LEU A 53 -13.85 1.21 -10.32
C LEU A 53 -14.68 -0.03 -10.64
N GLY A 54 -15.99 0.01 -10.34
CA GLY A 54 -16.95 -1.04 -10.65
C GLY A 54 -17.26 -1.97 -9.48
N HIS A 55 -18.35 -2.75 -9.68
CA HIS A 55 -18.95 -3.56 -8.61
C HIS A 55 -18.05 -4.73 -8.17
N ASP A 56 -17.47 -5.45 -9.14
CA ASP A 56 -16.67 -6.65 -8.86
C ASP A 56 -15.41 -6.30 -8.05
N PHE A 57 -14.70 -5.23 -8.44
CA PHE A 57 -13.54 -4.73 -7.70
C PHE A 57 -13.93 -4.34 -6.27
N THR A 58 -15.05 -3.62 -6.11
CA THR A 58 -15.48 -3.15 -4.79
C THR A 58 -15.91 -4.30 -3.88
N LEU A 59 -16.61 -5.32 -4.41
CA LEU A 59 -17.03 -6.48 -3.64
C LEU A 59 -15.83 -7.33 -3.18
N HIS A 60 -14.83 -7.52 -4.06
CA HIS A 60 -13.59 -8.20 -3.67
C HIS A 60 -12.81 -7.39 -2.63
N SER A 61 -12.75 -6.08 -2.80
CA SER A 61 -12.08 -5.17 -1.86
C SER A 61 -12.78 -5.13 -0.50
N LEU A 62 -14.12 -5.09 -0.47
CA LEU A 62 -14.89 -5.14 0.78
C LEU A 62 -14.59 -6.42 1.57
N LYS A 63 -14.56 -7.60 0.91
CA LYS A 63 -14.18 -8.85 1.57
C LYS A 63 -12.77 -8.79 2.13
N THR A 64 -11.82 -8.28 1.35
CA THR A 64 -10.42 -8.15 1.79
C THR A 64 -10.30 -7.22 2.98
N ILE A 65 -10.95 -6.05 2.94
CA ILE A 65 -10.93 -5.06 4.03
C ILE A 65 -11.54 -5.64 5.29
N LEU A 66 -12.70 -6.31 5.20
CA LEU A 66 -13.34 -6.98 6.34
C LEU A 66 -12.41 -8.02 6.99
N VAL A 67 -11.86 -8.92 6.17
CA VAL A 67 -11.00 -9.99 6.68
C VAL A 67 -9.76 -9.42 7.34
N TRP A 68 -9.09 -8.47 6.71
CA TRP A 68 -7.85 -7.95 7.29
C TRP A 68 -8.09 -7.00 8.47
N SER A 69 -9.18 -6.23 8.50
CA SER A 69 -9.55 -5.41 9.65
C SER A 69 -9.79 -6.24 10.91
N VAL A 70 -10.47 -7.39 10.76
CA VAL A 70 -10.64 -8.33 11.87
C VAL A 70 -9.32 -8.99 12.25
N LEU A 71 -8.52 -9.40 11.24
CA LEU A 71 -7.24 -10.07 11.50
C LEU A 71 -6.22 -9.17 12.18
N VAL A 72 -6.19 -7.88 11.88
CA VAL A 72 -5.21 -6.97 12.49
C VAL A 72 -5.41 -6.86 13.99
N ASP A 73 -6.66 -6.82 14.46
CA ASP A 73 -6.97 -6.73 15.89
C ASP A 73 -6.90 -8.11 16.57
N LEU A 74 -7.39 -9.17 15.88
CA LEU A 74 -7.40 -10.53 16.43
C LEU A 74 -5.99 -11.09 16.65
N VAL A 75 -5.07 -10.81 15.73
CA VAL A 75 -3.71 -11.37 15.75
C VAL A 75 -2.74 -10.52 16.56
N ALA A 76 -3.05 -9.24 16.79
CA ALA A 76 -2.20 -8.31 17.53
C ALA A 76 -1.70 -8.86 18.88
N PRO A 77 -2.55 -9.47 19.77
CA PRO A 77 -2.11 -9.97 21.07
C PRO A 77 -1.12 -11.15 21.00
N TYR A 78 -1.12 -11.89 19.87
CA TYR A 78 -0.30 -13.08 19.68
C TYR A 78 1.03 -12.80 18.97
N LEU A 79 1.20 -11.60 18.43
CA LEU A 79 2.39 -11.23 17.69
C LEU A 79 3.42 -10.57 18.60
N PRO A 80 4.70 -10.99 18.52
CA PRO A 80 5.76 -10.33 19.26
C PRO A 80 5.97 -8.92 18.71
N ALA A 81 5.99 -7.92 19.59
CA ALA A 81 6.36 -6.57 19.24
C ALA A 81 7.90 -6.49 19.07
N TYR A 82 8.34 -6.02 17.92
CA TYR A 82 9.74 -5.75 17.68
C TYR A 82 10.11 -4.38 18.25
N ALA A 83 10.85 -4.39 19.35
CA ALA A 83 11.32 -3.18 20.05
C ALA A 83 12.83 -2.94 19.84
N GLY A 84 13.36 -3.28 18.68
CA GLY A 84 14.78 -3.11 18.34
C GLY A 84 15.05 -1.81 17.57
N ASP A 85 15.97 -1.91 16.60
CA ASP A 85 16.34 -0.79 15.74
C ASP A 85 15.15 -0.35 14.85
N LYS A 86 14.81 0.93 14.94
CA LYS A 86 13.69 1.51 14.17
C LYS A 86 13.89 1.46 12.65
N ILE A 87 15.15 1.48 12.19
CA ILE A 87 15.45 1.32 10.75
C ILE A 87 15.08 -0.08 10.31
N LEU A 88 15.45 -1.11 11.08
CA LEU A 88 15.07 -2.49 10.78
C LEU A 88 13.55 -2.68 10.84
N ALA A 89 12.89 -2.07 11.83
CA ALA A 89 11.43 -2.07 11.91
C ALA A 89 10.78 -1.46 10.66
N ALA A 90 11.29 -0.32 10.19
CA ALA A 90 10.80 0.34 8.99
C ALA A 90 11.02 -0.50 7.72
N LEU A 91 12.19 -1.11 7.58
CA LEU A 91 12.54 -1.95 6.41
C LEU A 91 11.69 -3.23 6.38
N PHE A 92 11.69 -4.03 7.43
CA PHE A 92 10.95 -5.29 7.48
C PHE A 92 9.43 -5.07 7.51
N GLY A 93 8.98 -4.01 8.18
CA GLY A 93 7.59 -3.56 8.12
C GLY A 93 7.18 -3.21 6.69
N GLY A 94 7.97 -2.38 6.02
CA GLY A 94 7.75 -1.98 4.63
C GLY A 94 7.73 -3.17 3.67
N VAL A 95 8.71 -4.08 3.76
CA VAL A 95 8.74 -5.30 2.93
C VAL A 95 7.49 -6.16 3.16
N SER A 96 7.13 -6.42 4.42
CA SER A 96 5.98 -7.27 4.76
C SER A 96 4.66 -6.67 4.27
N ILE A 97 4.50 -5.35 4.40
CA ILE A 97 3.36 -4.61 3.90
C ILE A 97 3.33 -4.63 2.38
N GLY A 98 4.47 -4.31 1.73
CA GLY A 98 4.58 -4.27 0.27
C GLY A 98 4.24 -5.60 -0.41
N ILE A 99 4.77 -6.72 0.10
CA ILE A 99 4.44 -8.06 -0.39
C ILE A 99 2.93 -8.31 -0.27
N SER A 100 2.35 -7.99 0.89
CA SER A 100 0.93 -8.23 1.16
C SER A 100 0.03 -7.43 0.22
N VAL A 101 0.31 -6.14 0.05
CA VAL A 101 -0.45 -5.25 -0.84
C VAL A 101 -0.33 -5.69 -2.28
N ALA A 102 0.87 -6.05 -2.74
CA ALA A 102 1.09 -6.55 -4.08
C ALA A 102 0.30 -7.83 -4.36
N MET A 103 0.27 -8.79 -3.42
CA MET A 103 -0.52 -10.01 -3.55
C MET A 103 -2.02 -9.73 -3.66
N VAL A 104 -2.53 -8.76 -2.91
CA VAL A 104 -3.93 -8.35 -2.95
C VAL A 104 -4.25 -7.68 -4.29
N PHE A 105 -3.36 -6.82 -4.78
CA PHE A 105 -3.52 -6.16 -6.08
C PHE A 105 -3.50 -7.13 -7.26
N LEU A 106 -2.65 -8.15 -7.23
CA LEU A 106 -2.61 -9.20 -8.26
C LEU A 106 -3.92 -10.01 -8.32
N ARG A 107 -4.68 -10.04 -7.23
CA ARG A 107 -6.02 -10.67 -7.19
C ARG A 107 -7.16 -9.71 -7.56
N GLY A 108 -6.85 -8.52 -8.07
CA GLY A 108 -7.85 -7.53 -8.47
C GLY A 108 -8.62 -6.93 -7.31
N SER A 109 -8.04 -6.91 -6.13
CA SER A 109 -8.61 -6.35 -4.90
C SER A 109 -7.69 -5.27 -4.33
N THR A 110 -8.08 -4.66 -3.22
CA THR A 110 -7.27 -3.70 -2.47
C THR A 110 -7.42 -3.91 -0.97
N THR A 111 -6.41 -3.48 -0.22
CA THR A 111 -6.49 -3.40 1.25
C THR A 111 -7.32 -2.21 1.73
N GLY A 112 -7.79 -1.39 0.80
CA GLY A 112 -8.55 -0.18 1.08
C GLY A 112 -7.66 1.05 1.20
N GLY A 113 -8.26 2.13 1.69
CA GLY A 113 -7.52 3.34 2.00
C GLY A 113 -6.96 4.05 0.77
N THR A 114 -5.72 4.52 0.92
CA THR A 114 -4.99 5.21 -0.16
C THR A 114 -4.74 4.35 -1.38
N ASP A 115 -4.83 3.02 -1.25
CA ASP A 115 -4.78 2.08 -2.37
C ASP A 115 -5.91 2.37 -3.37
N ILE A 116 -7.14 2.60 -2.87
CA ILE A 116 -8.30 2.96 -3.71
C ILE A 116 -8.04 4.29 -4.39
N VAL A 117 -7.50 5.27 -3.66
CA VAL A 117 -7.15 6.58 -4.22
C VAL A 117 -6.09 6.43 -5.31
N SER A 118 -5.06 5.61 -5.07
CA SER A 118 -4.00 5.34 -6.04
C SER A 118 -4.52 4.65 -7.30
N ARG A 119 -5.47 3.73 -7.16
CA ARG A 119 -6.15 3.09 -8.29
C ARG A 119 -7.00 4.08 -9.09
N LEU A 120 -7.71 4.98 -8.43
CA LEU A 120 -8.47 6.04 -9.09
C LEU A 120 -7.56 7.00 -9.86
N LEU A 121 -6.42 7.39 -9.25
CA LEU A 121 -5.40 8.20 -9.90
C LEU A 121 -4.78 7.48 -11.10
N GLN A 122 -4.44 6.20 -10.98
CA GLN A 122 -3.90 5.39 -12.07
C GLN A 122 -4.88 5.28 -13.25
N ARG A 123 -6.19 5.25 -12.99
CA ARG A 123 -7.19 5.28 -14.07
C ARG A 123 -7.12 6.59 -14.88
N ARG A 124 -6.77 7.70 -14.24
CA ARG A 124 -6.59 9.00 -14.89
C ARG A 124 -5.24 9.14 -15.56
N TRP A 125 -4.18 8.54 -14.95
CA TRP A 125 -2.80 8.57 -15.42
C TRP A 125 -2.21 7.15 -15.49
N PRO A 126 -2.53 6.36 -16.53
CA PRO A 126 -2.17 4.94 -16.63
C PRO A 126 -0.67 4.67 -16.70
N PHE A 127 0.13 5.68 -17.05
CA PHE A 127 1.59 5.58 -17.18
C PHE A 127 2.34 5.63 -15.85
N MET A 128 1.66 5.99 -14.75
CA MET A 128 2.31 6.04 -13.43
C MET A 128 2.31 4.66 -12.77
N PRO A 129 3.49 4.18 -12.30
CA PRO A 129 3.57 2.98 -11.46
C PRO A 129 2.72 3.16 -10.19
N ILE A 130 2.02 2.10 -9.80
CA ILE A 130 1.06 2.17 -8.69
C ILE A 130 1.75 2.47 -7.36
N GLY A 131 2.94 1.88 -7.11
CA GLY A 131 3.73 2.12 -5.92
C GLY A 131 4.18 3.58 -5.80
N LYS A 132 4.61 4.20 -6.89
CA LYS A 132 4.97 5.64 -6.88
C LYS A 132 3.79 6.53 -6.55
N THR A 133 2.60 6.20 -7.07
CA THR A 133 1.38 6.95 -6.77
C THR A 133 1.00 6.80 -5.30
N MET A 134 1.14 5.60 -4.74
CA MET A 134 0.93 5.33 -3.32
C MET A 134 1.90 6.15 -2.46
N ILE A 135 3.20 6.12 -2.77
CA ILE A 135 4.22 6.91 -2.05
C ILE A 135 3.83 8.39 -2.00
N ALA A 136 3.37 8.96 -3.12
CA ALA A 136 2.99 10.37 -3.18
C ALA A 136 1.78 10.70 -2.29
N VAL A 137 0.76 9.84 -2.28
CA VAL A 137 -0.43 10.01 -1.42
C VAL A 137 -0.07 9.80 0.04
N ASP A 138 0.72 8.78 0.34
CA ASP A 138 1.10 8.42 1.70
C ASP A 138 2.06 9.44 2.33
N ALA A 139 2.87 10.14 1.54
CA ALA A 139 3.73 11.21 2.03
C ALA A 139 2.95 12.32 2.76
N VAL A 140 1.71 12.58 2.33
CA VAL A 140 0.83 13.55 3.00
C VAL A 140 0.44 13.04 4.40
N ILE A 141 0.16 11.75 4.53
CA ILE A 141 -0.20 11.12 5.82
C ILE A 141 1.00 11.13 6.75
N VAL A 142 2.19 10.85 6.21
CA VAL A 142 3.44 10.92 6.99
C VAL A 142 3.71 12.33 7.48
N ALA A 143 3.52 13.35 6.64
CA ALA A 143 3.66 14.73 7.08
C ALA A 143 2.70 15.06 8.25
N ALA A 144 1.45 14.58 8.19
CA ALA A 144 0.50 14.71 9.27
C ALA A 144 0.96 13.94 10.53
N SER A 145 1.52 12.74 10.39
CA SER A 145 2.03 11.94 11.52
C SER A 145 3.18 12.62 12.25
N MET A 146 4.09 13.29 11.53
CA MET A 146 5.18 14.08 12.15
C MET A 146 4.67 15.15 13.08
N ILE A 147 3.55 15.81 12.72
CA ILE A 147 2.93 16.85 13.54
C ILE A 147 2.28 16.23 14.79
N VAL A 148 1.57 15.11 14.63
CA VAL A 148 0.83 14.47 15.73
C VAL A 148 1.77 13.84 16.75
N PHE A 149 2.76 13.07 16.29
CA PHE A 149 3.73 12.42 17.17
C PHE A 149 4.80 13.38 17.70
N LYS A 150 4.85 14.63 17.17
CA LYS A 150 5.86 15.65 17.53
C LYS A 150 7.30 15.12 17.43
N ASN A 151 7.51 14.16 16.53
CA ASN A 151 8.80 13.49 16.35
C ASN A 151 9.11 13.35 14.86
N ILE A 152 10.12 14.08 14.41
CA ILE A 152 10.57 14.07 13.02
C ILE A 152 11.20 12.73 12.66
N GLU A 153 11.91 12.08 13.59
CA GLU A 153 12.56 10.79 13.35
C GLU A 153 11.54 9.71 12.99
N THR A 154 10.42 9.66 13.71
CA THR A 154 9.31 8.72 13.43
C THR A 154 8.78 8.90 12.01
N GLY A 155 8.64 10.13 11.56
CA GLY A 155 8.22 10.42 10.19
C GLY A 155 9.26 10.01 9.15
N LEU A 156 10.56 10.16 9.43
CA LEU A 156 11.62 9.71 8.53
C LEU A 156 11.62 8.17 8.41
N TYR A 157 11.42 7.45 9.50
CA TYR A 157 11.26 5.99 9.44
C TYR A 157 10.00 5.56 8.69
N ALA A 158 8.91 6.32 8.84
CA ALA A 158 7.70 6.09 8.06
C ALA A 158 7.94 6.28 6.56
N LEU A 159 8.68 7.32 6.14
CA LEU A 159 9.06 7.52 4.74
C LEU A 159 9.91 6.36 4.20
N ILE A 160 10.86 5.84 4.99
CA ILE A 160 11.63 4.66 4.61
C ILE A 160 10.70 3.45 4.40
N SER A 161 9.78 3.20 5.34
CA SER A 161 8.83 2.09 5.26
C SER A 161 7.95 2.17 4.01
N ILE A 162 7.41 3.36 3.71
CA ILE A 162 6.56 3.61 2.53
C ILE A 162 7.35 3.43 1.23
N TYR A 163 8.58 3.96 1.17
CA TYR A 163 9.43 3.81 0.00
C TYR A 163 9.76 2.35 -0.29
N VAL A 164 10.12 1.59 0.75
CA VAL A 164 10.39 0.15 0.65
C VAL A 164 9.13 -0.60 0.20
N ALA A 165 7.98 -0.34 0.84
CA ALA A 165 6.72 -0.98 0.46
C ALA A 165 6.34 -0.69 -0.98
N GLY A 166 6.41 0.57 -1.43
CA GLY A 166 6.13 0.97 -2.81
C GLY A 166 7.08 0.32 -3.82
N SER A 167 8.38 0.23 -3.49
CA SER A 167 9.37 -0.43 -4.35
C SER A 167 9.11 -1.93 -4.47
N VAL A 168 8.72 -2.60 -3.38
CA VAL A 168 8.34 -4.01 -3.38
C VAL A 168 7.08 -4.23 -4.20
N ILE A 169 6.07 -3.36 -4.05
CA ILE A 169 4.83 -3.42 -4.84
C ILE A 169 5.15 -3.30 -6.32
N ASP A 170 5.90 -2.29 -6.73
CA ASP A 170 6.25 -2.08 -8.14
C ASP A 170 7.07 -3.25 -8.70
N THR A 171 7.98 -3.83 -7.91
CA THR A 171 8.77 -5.00 -8.31
C THR A 171 7.89 -6.23 -8.53
N ILE A 172 6.95 -6.51 -7.63
CA ILE A 172 6.07 -7.68 -7.73
C ILE A 172 5.03 -7.48 -8.84
N MET A 173 4.45 -6.29 -8.95
CA MET A 173 3.40 -5.99 -9.92
C MET A 173 3.95 -5.77 -11.33
N GLY A 174 5.11 -5.13 -11.45
CA GLY A 174 5.79 -4.92 -12.74
C GLY A 174 6.34 -6.21 -13.32
N GLY A 175 6.56 -7.23 -12.49
CA GLY A 175 7.19 -8.47 -12.86
C GLY A 175 8.62 -8.26 -13.38
N GLN A 176 9.29 -9.34 -13.75
CA GLN A 176 10.58 -9.27 -14.47
C GLN A 176 10.42 -8.88 -15.95
N ASN A 177 9.18 -8.72 -16.40
CA ASN A 177 8.84 -8.34 -17.78
C ASN A 177 8.80 -6.81 -17.94
N THR A 178 9.94 -6.17 -17.87
CA THR A 178 10.15 -4.88 -18.53
C THR A 178 10.34 -5.12 -20.03
N GLY A 179 9.32 -5.67 -20.68
CA GLY A 179 9.30 -5.78 -22.14
C GLY A 179 9.38 -4.38 -22.73
N ARG A 180 10.46 -4.10 -23.49
CA ARG A 180 10.55 -2.86 -24.26
C ARG A 180 9.82 -3.10 -25.57
N MET A 181 8.73 -2.37 -25.78
CA MET A 181 8.06 -2.35 -27.08
C MET A 181 8.89 -1.43 -28.00
N VAL A 182 9.50 -2.02 -29.02
CA VAL A 182 10.17 -1.27 -30.08
C VAL A 182 9.22 -1.21 -31.26
N LEU A 183 8.79 -0.01 -31.64
CA LEU A 183 8.00 0.21 -32.83
C LEU A 183 8.96 0.50 -33.99
N VAL A 184 9.08 -0.42 -34.92
CA VAL A 184 9.89 -0.24 -36.14
C VAL A 184 8.93 0.10 -37.27
N VAL A 185 9.07 1.31 -37.82
CA VAL A 185 8.34 1.76 -39.01
C VAL A 185 9.30 1.64 -40.19
N SER A 186 9.02 0.74 -41.12
CA SER A 186 9.87 0.51 -42.31
C SER A 186 9.02 -0.01 -43.47
N ASP A 187 9.38 0.36 -44.67
CA ASP A 187 8.77 -0.16 -45.89
C ASP A 187 9.08 -1.66 -46.11
N GLU A 188 10.17 -2.16 -45.47
CA GLU A 188 10.60 -3.57 -45.54
C GLU A 188 10.17 -4.35 -44.28
N HIS A 189 8.96 -4.08 -43.73
CA HIS A 189 8.46 -4.68 -42.50
C HIS A 189 8.44 -6.21 -42.49
N THR A 190 8.22 -6.84 -43.67
CA THR A 190 8.20 -8.31 -43.80
C THR A 190 9.58 -8.96 -43.69
N ALA A 191 10.64 -8.30 -44.18
CA ALA A 191 12.01 -8.78 -44.04
C ALA A 191 12.50 -8.68 -42.58
N ILE A 192 12.17 -7.57 -41.92
CA ILE A 192 12.51 -7.33 -40.51
C ILE A 192 11.77 -8.32 -39.59
N ALA A 193 10.48 -8.58 -39.81
CA ALA A 193 9.71 -9.53 -39.05
C ALA A 193 10.29 -10.96 -39.13
N LYS A 194 10.72 -11.39 -40.31
CA LYS A 194 11.39 -12.70 -40.50
C LYS A 194 12.76 -12.80 -39.83
N GLY A 195 13.45 -11.69 -39.62
CA GLY A 195 14.76 -11.65 -38.99
C GLY A 195 14.68 -11.62 -37.44
N ILE A 196 13.50 -11.33 -36.86
CA ILE A 196 13.27 -11.23 -35.43
C ILE A 196 12.60 -12.50 -34.85
N MET A 197 11.89 -13.29 -35.68
CA MET A 197 11.35 -14.59 -35.33
C MET A 197 12.40 -15.70 -35.52
#